data_2035a50a76d24ae56f8cd11aaea167e7
#
_entry.id   2035a50a76d24ae56f8cd11aaea167e7
#
_cell.length_a   1.000
_cell.length_b   1.000
_cell.length_c   1.000
_cell.angle_alpha   90.00
_cell.angle_beta   90.00
_cell.angle_gamma   90.00
#
_symmetry.space_group_name_H-M   'P 1'
#
loop_
_entity.id
_entity.type
_entity.pdbx_description
1 polymer ?
#
loop_
_entity_poly.entity_id
_entity_poly.type
_entity_poly.pdbx_seq_one_letter_code
_entity_poly.pdbx_strand_id
1 'polypeptide(L)'
;MSLEHGARELRRSTRVPLRVWIEAKCISAPLSCEGETIVVNLHGARMSTSVPLRVGMKIQIHVILTDKRALAQVVYVDPDRPRHCGIALEKPENIWGVSLAPDDWTDENDSVVNTL
;
A
#
# COMPACT_ATOMS: atom_id res chain seq x y z
N MET A 1 23.49 16.97 -5.42
CA MET A 1 23.97 15.62 -5.24
C MET A 1 23.15 14.90 -4.22
N SER A 2 23.23 15.33 -2.99
CA SER A 2 22.49 14.64 -1.96
C SER A 2 20.99 14.72 -2.17
N LEU A 3 20.52 15.73 -2.88
CA LEU A 3 19.08 15.83 -3.15
C LEU A 3 18.60 14.71 -4.04
N GLU A 4 19.34 14.40 -5.08
CA GLU A 4 18.94 13.31 -5.95
C GLU A 4 19.00 11.99 -5.22
N HIS A 5 20.01 11.85 -4.41
CA HIS A 5 20.15 10.65 -3.61
C HIS A 5 18.97 10.48 -2.66
N GLY A 6 18.58 11.54 -2.00
CA GLY A 6 17.45 11.48 -1.11
C GLY A 6 16.15 11.18 -1.83
N ALA A 7 15.98 11.73 -3.04
CA ALA A 7 14.77 11.47 -3.80
C ALA A 7 14.64 10.00 -4.15
N ARG A 8 15.75 9.35 -4.50
CA ARG A 8 15.70 7.93 -4.81
C ARG A 8 15.40 7.09 -3.59
N GLU A 9 15.91 7.50 -2.44
CA GLU A 9 15.62 6.78 -1.21
C GLU A 9 14.15 6.86 -0.85
N LEU A 10 13.51 7.99 -1.15
CA LEU A 10 12.10 8.13 -0.87
C LEU A 10 11.24 7.25 -1.76
N ARG A 11 11.70 6.97 -2.95
CA ARG A 11 10.96 6.11 -3.86
C ARG A 11 11.55 4.71 -3.78
N ARG A 12 11.01 3.93 -2.88
CA ARG A 12 11.56 2.62 -2.60
C ARG A 12 11.10 1.56 -3.56
N SER A 13 9.98 1.75 -4.24
CA SER A 13 9.52 0.76 -5.19
C SER A 13 8.70 1.44 -6.26
N THR A 14 8.79 0.89 -7.47
CA THR A 14 8.04 1.40 -8.60
C THR A 14 6.55 1.17 -8.39
N ARG A 15 5.76 2.17 -8.73
CA ARG A 15 4.31 2.08 -8.65
C ARG A 15 3.77 1.38 -9.88
N VAL A 16 2.79 0.52 -9.65
CA VAL A 16 2.16 -0.24 -10.72
C VAL A 16 0.68 0.11 -10.71
N PRO A 17 0.11 0.63 -11.82
CA PRO A 17 -1.33 0.80 -11.90
C PRO A 17 -2.00 -0.56 -11.82
N LEU A 18 -2.92 -0.67 -10.87
CA LEU A 18 -3.61 -1.94 -10.65
C LEU A 18 -4.89 -1.68 -9.90
N ARG A 19 -5.99 -2.24 -10.40
CA ARG A 19 -7.28 -2.11 -9.74
C ARG A 19 -7.69 -3.47 -9.20
N VAL A 20 -7.62 -3.59 -7.88
CA VAL A 20 -8.11 -4.79 -7.19
C VAL A 20 -9.00 -4.36 -6.05
N TRP A 21 -10.02 -5.16 -5.78
CA TRP A 21 -10.95 -4.89 -4.69
C TRP A 21 -10.30 -5.23 -3.37
N ILE A 22 -10.55 -4.37 -2.39
CA ILE A 22 -10.06 -4.57 -1.03
C ILE A 22 -11.17 -4.29 -0.03
N GLU A 23 -11.00 -4.86 1.14
CA GLU A 23 -11.77 -4.49 2.33
C GLU A 23 -10.81 -3.89 3.32
N ALA A 24 -11.22 -2.81 3.97
CA ALA A 24 -10.42 -2.14 4.98
C ALA A 24 -11.19 -2.13 6.28
N LYS A 25 -10.54 -2.55 7.34
CA LYS A 25 -11.15 -2.60 8.67
C LYS A 25 -10.30 -1.78 9.62
N CYS A 26 -10.91 -0.80 10.27
CA CYS A 26 -10.20 0.00 11.24
C CYS A 26 -9.93 -0.81 12.49
N ILE A 27 -8.71 -0.70 13.02
CA ILE A 27 -8.31 -1.51 14.16
C ILE A 27 -8.88 -0.96 15.45
N SER A 28 -8.96 0.37 15.57
CA SER A 28 -9.32 1.02 16.83
C SER A 28 -10.78 1.45 16.89
N ALA A 29 -11.56 1.21 15.86
CA ALA A 29 -12.95 1.66 15.82
C ALA A 29 -13.77 0.67 15.00
N PRO A 30 -15.08 0.58 15.23
CA PRO A 30 -15.93 -0.34 14.49
C PRO A 30 -16.28 0.21 13.10
N LEU A 31 -15.27 0.46 12.32
CA LEU A 31 -15.42 1.02 10.98
C LEU A 31 -14.80 0.06 9.98
N SER A 32 -15.55 -0.33 8.99
CA SER A 32 -15.03 -1.10 7.86
C SER A 32 -15.63 -0.57 6.59
N CYS A 33 -14.90 -0.73 5.51
CA CYS A 33 -15.34 -0.25 4.22
C CYS A 33 -14.71 -1.09 3.12
N GLU A 34 -15.21 -0.88 1.92
CA GLU A 34 -14.67 -1.50 0.72
C GLU A 34 -13.96 -0.45 -0.09
N GLY A 35 -13.07 -0.90 -0.96
CA GLY A 35 -12.38 0.01 -1.83
C GLY A 35 -11.73 -0.69 -2.99
N GLU A 36 -11.05 0.11 -3.79
CA GLU A 36 -10.38 -0.38 -4.98
C GLU A 36 -9.05 0.34 -5.08
N THR A 37 -7.99 -0.41 -5.35
CA THR A 37 -6.69 0.22 -5.53
C THR A 37 -6.66 0.97 -6.85
N ILE A 38 -5.79 1.97 -6.92
CA ILE A 38 -5.55 2.75 -8.13
C ILE A 38 -4.13 2.48 -8.61
N VAL A 39 -3.20 2.52 -7.69
CA VAL A 39 -1.80 2.23 -7.96
C VAL A 39 -1.23 1.58 -6.71
N VAL A 40 -0.34 0.62 -6.90
CA VAL A 40 0.23 -0.14 -5.80
C VAL A 40 1.75 -0.17 -5.92
N ASN A 41 2.41 -0.37 -4.80
CA ASN A 41 3.81 -0.74 -4.79
C ASN A 41 4.08 -1.63 -3.59
N LEU A 42 5.33 -1.99 -3.39
CA LEU A 42 5.67 -2.93 -2.32
C LEU A 42 5.35 -2.35 -0.94
N HIS A 43 5.38 -1.03 -0.79
CA HIS A 43 5.24 -0.37 0.51
C HIS A 43 3.83 0.15 0.76
N GLY A 44 2.94 0.12 -0.22
CA GLY A 44 1.60 0.61 -0.01
C GLY A 44 0.81 0.75 -1.28
N ALA A 45 -0.21 1.59 -1.21
CA ALA A 45 -1.11 1.78 -2.34
C ALA A 45 -1.82 3.12 -2.23
N ARG A 46 -2.29 3.58 -3.37
CA ARG A 46 -3.30 4.61 -3.43
C ARG A 46 -4.61 3.95 -3.81
N MET A 47 -5.70 4.33 -3.15
CA MET A 47 -6.97 3.63 -3.35
C MET A 47 -8.13 4.58 -3.16
N SER A 48 -9.28 4.18 -3.67
CA SER A 48 -10.55 4.83 -3.37
C SER A 48 -11.36 3.92 -2.45
N THR A 49 -12.06 4.52 -1.50
CA THR A 49 -12.81 3.77 -0.50
C THR A 49 -14.26 4.22 -0.51
N SER A 50 -15.14 3.35 -0.03
CA SER A 50 -16.56 3.65 0.03
C SER A 50 -16.90 4.73 1.04
N VAL A 51 -16.05 4.91 2.06
CA VAL A 51 -16.21 5.99 3.03
C VAL A 51 -14.86 6.70 3.19
N PRO A 52 -14.87 7.98 3.55
CA PRO A 52 -13.60 8.69 3.77
C PRO A 52 -12.86 8.12 4.97
N LEU A 53 -11.56 7.96 4.83
CA LEU A 53 -10.69 7.59 5.93
C LEU A 53 -9.89 8.82 6.35
N ARG A 54 -9.18 8.73 7.45
CA ARG A 54 -8.40 9.85 7.99
C ARG A 54 -6.95 9.46 8.15
N VAL A 55 -6.08 10.44 7.92
CA VAL A 55 -4.65 10.25 8.12
C VAL A 55 -4.40 9.80 9.56
N GLY A 56 -3.56 8.80 9.71
CA GLY A 56 -3.22 8.22 11.00
C GLY A 56 -4.01 6.99 11.36
N MET A 57 -5.12 6.72 10.66
CA MET A 57 -5.89 5.52 10.95
C MET A 57 -5.08 4.27 10.66
N LYS A 58 -5.11 3.34 11.60
CA LYS A 58 -4.53 2.01 11.40
C LYS A 58 -5.62 1.07 10.97
N ILE A 59 -5.35 0.37 9.88
CA ILE A 59 -6.35 -0.47 9.25
C ILE A 59 -5.75 -1.82 8.89
N GLN A 60 -6.60 -2.80 8.78
CA GLN A 60 -6.24 -4.08 8.17
C GLN A 60 -6.82 -4.11 6.78
N ILE A 61 -5.96 -4.36 5.80
CA ILE A 61 -6.36 -4.47 4.40
C ILE A 61 -6.50 -5.95 4.07
N HIS A 62 -7.57 -6.29 3.39
CA HIS A 62 -7.79 -7.61 2.84
C HIS A 62 -7.94 -7.47 1.34
N VAL A 63 -7.00 -8.04 0.59
CA VAL A 63 -7.05 -8.03 -0.87
C VAL A 63 -7.86 -9.25 -1.30
N ILE A 64 -8.98 -9.01 -1.94
CA ILE A 64 -9.92 -10.08 -2.25
C ILE A 64 -9.30 -11.10 -3.21
N LEU A 65 -8.64 -10.60 -4.25
CA LEU A 65 -8.07 -11.45 -5.29
C LEU A 65 -7.09 -12.48 -4.74
N THR A 66 -6.22 -12.06 -3.84
CA THR A 66 -5.17 -12.92 -3.32
C THR A 66 -5.52 -13.55 -1.98
N ASP A 67 -6.57 -13.06 -1.36
CA ASP A 67 -6.96 -13.43 0.01
C ASP A 67 -5.85 -13.15 1.02
N LYS A 68 -5.04 -12.14 0.74
CA LYS A 68 -3.96 -11.74 1.66
C LYS A 68 -4.40 -10.55 2.48
N ARG A 69 -3.91 -10.51 3.69
CA ARG A 69 -4.21 -9.43 4.64
C ARG A 69 -2.92 -8.80 5.11
N ALA A 70 -2.99 -7.52 5.44
CA ALA A 70 -1.83 -6.78 5.94
C ALA A 70 -2.30 -5.61 6.77
N LEU A 71 -1.47 -5.22 7.72
CA LEU A 71 -1.70 -4.03 8.50
C LEU A 71 -1.12 -2.84 7.77
N ALA A 72 -1.82 -1.72 7.84
CA ALA A 72 -1.43 -0.51 7.14
C ALA A 72 -1.87 0.70 7.92
N GLN A 73 -1.37 1.85 7.50
CA GLN A 73 -1.75 3.12 8.08
C GLN A 73 -2.09 4.08 6.96
N VAL A 74 -3.15 4.87 7.15
CA VAL A 74 -3.51 5.91 6.20
C VAL A 74 -2.51 7.05 6.40
N VAL A 75 -1.77 7.38 5.34
CA VAL A 75 -0.73 8.40 5.40
C VAL A 75 -1.05 9.63 4.56
N TYR A 76 -2.11 9.57 3.76
CA TYR A 76 -2.48 10.66 2.88
C TYR A 76 -3.96 10.57 2.57
N VAL A 77 -4.63 11.70 2.52
CA VAL A 77 -6.02 11.81 2.05
C VAL A 77 -6.07 12.97 1.08
N ASP A 78 -6.64 12.73 -0.09
CA ASP A 78 -6.74 13.77 -1.11
C ASP A 78 -7.74 14.83 -0.65
N PRO A 79 -7.33 16.09 -0.53
CA PRO A 79 -8.25 17.12 -0.05
C PRO A 79 -9.41 17.39 -1.00
N ASP A 80 -9.24 17.12 -2.29
CA ASP A 80 -10.29 17.33 -3.28
C ASP A 80 -11.16 16.09 -3.47
N ARG A 81 -10.67 14.93 -3.07
CA ARG A 81 -11.38 13.66 -3.21
C ARG A 81 -11.23 12.89 -1.90
N PRO A 82 -12.08 13.19 -0.90
CA PRO A 82 -11.88 12.63 0.45
C PRO A 82 -11.90 11.10 0.53
N ARG A 83 -12.46 10.44 -0.48
CA ARG A 83 -12.47 8.98 -0.50
C ARG A 83 -11.24 8.39 -1.19
N HIS A 84 -10.34 9.24 -1.67
CA HIS A 84 -9.06 8.79 -2.22
C HIS A 84 -7.99 8.97 -1.16
N CYS A 85 -7.24 7.92 -0.88
CA CYS A 85 -6.23 7.98 0.15
C CYS A 85 -5.01 7.14 -0.23
N GLY A 86 -3.92 7.41 0.46
CA GLY A 86 -2.71 6.61 0.35
C GLY A 86 -2.48 5.88 1.65
N ILE A 87 -2.05 4.64 1.54
CA ILE A 87 -1.75 3.82 2.71
C ILE A 87 -0.34 3.29 2.63
N ALA A 88 0.27 3.12 3.79
CA ALA A 88 1.59 2.52 3.93
C ALA A 88 1.43 1.20 4.68
N LEU A 89 1.95 0.12 4.11
CA LEU A 89 1.95 -1.18 4.77
C LEU A 89 2.97 -1.16 5.90
N GLU A 90 2.68 -1.86 6.99
CA GLU A 90 3.64 -1.99 8.07
C GLU A 90 4.85 -2.80 7.64
N LYS A 91 4.63 -3.80 6.80
CA LYS A 91 5.71 -4.61 6.23
C LYS A 91 5.60 -4.56 4.72
N PRO A 92 6.67 -4.25 4.01
CA PRO A 92 6.64 -4.30 2.56
C PRO A 92 6.34 -5.70 2.08
N GLU A 93 5.33 -5.82 1.24
CA GLU A 93 4.91 -7.13 0.74
C GLU A 93 4.03 -6.94 -0.48
N ASN A 94 4.18 -7.82 -1.45
CA ASN A 94 3.32 -7.83 -2.63
C ASN A 94 2.03 -8.58 -2.29
N ILE A 95 1.14 -7.94 -1.59
CA ILE A 95 -0.17 -8.53 -1.28
C ILE A 95 -1.15 -8.35 -2.42
N TRP A 96 -0.77 -7.57 -3.43
CA TRP A 96 -1.69 -7.09 -4.46
C TRP A 96 -1.92 -8.08 -5.57
N GLY A 97 -1.00 -9.04 -5.76
CA GLY A 97 -1.11 -10.03 -6.81
C GLY A 97 -0.42 -9.61 -8.10
N VAL A 98 0.56 -8.72 -8.02
CA VAL A 98 1.35 -8.34 -9.18
C VAL A 98 2.27 -9.50 -9.52
N SER A 99 2.06 -10.13 -10.69
CA SER A 99 2.79 -11.34 -11.02
C SER A 99 4.14 -11.05 -11.65
N LEU A 100 4.28 -9.95 -12.38
CA LEU A 100 5.56 -9.54 -12.95
C LEU A 100 5.95 -8.23 -12.29
N ALA A 101 6.42 -8.34 -11.06
CA ALA A 101 6.74 -7.18 -10.27
C ALA A 101 7.98 -6.47 -10.82
N PRO A 102 8.05 -5.14 -10.69
CA PRO A 102 9.26 -4.41 -11.06
C PRO A 102 10.47 -4.91 -10.29
N ASP A 103 11.64 -4.71 -10.86
CA ASP A 103 12.88 -5.23 -10.28
C ASP A 103 13.13 -4.68 -8.88
N ASP A 104 12.66 -3.47 -8.59
CA ASP A 104 12.89 -2.86 -7.29
C ASP A 104 11.90 -3.29 -6.22
N TRP A 105 11.03 -4.26 -6.52
CA TRP A 105 10.09 -4.82 -5.55
C TRP A 105 10.74 -5.99 -4.81
N THR A 106 11.88 -5.76 -4.21
CA THR A 106 12.51 -6.74 -3.37
C THR A 106 12.64 -6.14 -1.98
N ASP A 107 12.31 -6.92 -0.96
CA ASP A 107 12.52 -6.46 0.40
C ASP A 107 13.86 -6.97 0.89
N GLU A 108 14.24 -6.52 2.07
CA GLU A 108 15.54 -6.88 2.64
C GLU A 108 15.64 -8.36 2.91
N ASN A 109 14.52 -8.98 3.27
CA ASN A 109 14.52 -10.40 3.55
C ASN A 109 14.83 -11.20 2.29
N ASP A 110 14.21 -10.81 1.19
CA ASP A 110 14.48 -11.47 -0.08
C ASP A 110 15.92 -11.32 -0.49
N SER A 111 16.49 -10.14 -0.28
CA SER A 111 17.88 -9.90 -0.61
C SER A 111 18.80 -10.78 0.21
N VAL A 112 18.50 -10.92 1.49
CA VAL A 112 19.31 -11.75 2.37
C VAL A 112 19.27 -13.19 1.93
N VAL A 113 18.08 -13.69 1.62
CA VAL A 113 17.93 -15.06 1.17
C VAL A 113 18.70 -15.30 -0.10
N ASN A 114 18.64 -14.36 -1.03
CA ASN A 114 19.31 -14.51 -2.29
C ASN A 114 20.83 -14.49 -2.14
N THR A 115 21.31 -13.86 -1.11
CA THR A 115 22.75 -13.79 -0.87
C THR A 115 23.32 -15.13 -0.42
N LEU A 116 22.48 -15.92 0.18
CA LEU A 116 22.92 -17.20 0.69
C LEU A 116 23.06 -18.23 -0.43
#